data_556b2faea9a1e4fe5b3ec3642dfd3d84
#
_entry.id   556b2faea9a1e4fe5b3ec3642dfd3d84
#
_cell.length_a   1.000
_cell.length_b   1.000
_cell.length_c   1.000
_cell.angle_alpha   90.00
_cell.angle_beta   90.00
_cell.angle_gamma   90.00
#
_symmetry.space_group_name_H-M   'P 1'
#
loop_
_entity.id
_entity.type
_entity.pdbx_description
1 polymer ?
#
loop_
_entity_poly.entity_id
_entity_poly.type
_entity_poly.pdbx_seq_one_letter_code
_entity_poly.pdbx_strand_id
1 'polypeptide(L)'
;MASRSFSKALRPMARQLTATGTQQRTFVAARSLVRASAQVTKAFAGPVQQQARGVKTVDFAGHKEDVYERADWPQEKLLDYFKDDTLALIGYGSQGHGQGLNLRDNGLNVIIGVRKNGQSWKDAQQDGWVPGKNLFDVDEAIGRGTIIMNLLSDAAQSETWPAIKPQLVKGKTLYFSHGFSPVFKKETKVDVPTDIDVILVAPKGSGRTVRSLFREGRGINSSFAVFQDVTGKAREKAQALGVAIGSGYLYETTFEKEVISDLYGERGCLMGGXXXXXXXXXXX
;
A
#
# COMPACT_ATOMS: atom_id res chain seq x y z
N MET A 1 -56.21 -13.33 -28.87
CA MET A 1 -56.44 -11.99 -29.44
C MET A 1 -55.10 -11.38 -29.81
N ALA A 2 -55.01 -10.83 -31.01
CA ALA A 2 -53.81 -10.71 -31.82
C ALA A 2 -52.77 -9.72 -31.36
N SER A 3 -51.56 -10.16 -31.40
CA SER A 3 -50.32 -9.39 -31.34
C SER A 3 -49.97 -8.92 -32.76
N ARG A 4 -49.61 -7.67 -32.92
CA ARG A 4 -49.01 -7.19 -34.15
C ARG A 4 -47.62 -6.58 -33.87
N SER A 5 -46.64 -7.21 -34.47
CA SER A 5 -45.27 -6.69 -34.52
C SER A 5 -45.11 -5.70 -35.67
N PHE A 6 -44.38 -4.64 -35.46
CA PHE A 6 -43.91 -3.75 -36.52
C PHE A 6 -42.39 -3.70 -36.52
N SER A 7 -41.85 -4.29 -37.57
CA SER A 7 -40.43 -4.14 -37.91
C SER A 7 -40.30 -3.09 -39.02
N LYS A 8 -39.48 -2.07 -38.81
CA LYS A 8 -39.09 -1.15 -39.89
C LYS A 8 -37.58 -1.20 -40.05
N ALA A 9 -37.20 -1.69 -41.22
CA ALA A 9 -35.80 -1.71 -41.68
C ALA A 9 -35.43 -0.34 -42.26
N LEU A 10 -34.29 0.20 -41.89
CA LEU A 10 -33.69 1.38 -42.51
C LEU A 10 -32.44 0.94 -43.31
N ARG A 11 -32.50 1.24 -44.61
CA ARG A 11 -31.38 1.04 -45.55
C ARG A 11 -30.46 2.26 -45.52
N PRO A 12 -29.12 2.11 -45.59
CA PRO A 12 -28.23 3.25 -45.79
C PRO A 12 -28.07 3.57 -47.28
N MET A 13 -28.15 4.84 -47.61
CA MET A 13 -27.80 5.37 -48.95
C MET A 13 -26.32 5.69 -49.00
N ALA A 14 -25.63 5.01 -49.92
CA ALA A 14 -24.24 5.35 -50.26
C ALA A 14 -24.23 6.46 -51.31
N ARG A 15 -23.59 7.56 -51.03
CA ARG A 15 -23.28 8.61 -51.99
C ARG A 15 -21.87 8.45 -52.52
N GLN A 16 -21.76 8.20 -53.79
CA GLN A 16 -20.51 8.28 -54.54
C GLN A 16 -20.15 9.73 -54.81
N LEU A 17 -18.96 10.11 -54.42
CA LEU A 17 -18.37 11.38 -54.87
C LEU A 17 -17.15 11.07 -55.72
N THR A 18 -17.21 11.47 -56.95
CA THR A 18 -16.13 11.36 -57.94
C THR A 18 -15.12 12.48 -57.68
N ALA A 19 -13.84 12.07 -57.61
CA ALA A 19 -12.73 13.00 -57.47
C ALA A 19 -12.10 13.27 -58.84
N THR A 20 -11.98 14.50 -59.20
CA THR A 20 -11.07 14.99 -60.24
C THR A 20 -10.38 16.24 -59.74
N GLY A 21 -9.05 16.28 -59.86
CA GLY A 21 -8.30 17.50 -59.59
C GLY A 21 -6.92 17.24 -59.00
N THR A 22 -5.99 17.23 -59.89
CA THR A 22 -4.53 17.22 -59.64
C THR A 22 -4.07 18.41 -58.80
N GLN A 23 -3.31 18.11 -57.75
CA GLN A 23 -2.32 19.10 -57.26
C GLN A 23 -1.08 18.41 -56.69
N GLN A 24 -0.03 18.37 -57.50
CA GLN A 24 1.32 18.17 -57.04
C GLN A 24 1.84 19.49 -56.48
N ARG A 25 1.88 19.63 -55.19
CA ARG A 25 2.74 20.60 -54.46
C ARG A 25 2.57 20.34 -52.98
N THR A 26 3.59 19.88 -52.38
CA THR A 26 4.02 19.99 -50.94
C THR A 26 4.72 18.73 -50.45
N PHE A 27 5.85 18.40 -51.02
CA PHE A 27 6.74 17.38 -50.39
C PHE A 27 8.04 17.96 -49.87
N VAL A 28 8.20 19.28 -49.82
CA VAL A 28 9.47 19.92 -49.42
C VAL A 28 9.45 20.41 -47.98
N ALA A 29 8.24 20.66 -47.42
CA ALA A 29 8.12 21.21 -46.05
C ALA A 29 8.19 20.14 -44.93
N ALA A 30 7.95 18.87 -45.25
CA ALA A 30 7.92 17.82 -44.24
C ALA A 30 9.33 17.33 -43.78
N ARG A 31 10.36 17.56 -44.60
CA ARG A 31 11.73 17.14 -44.27
C ARG A 31 12.46 18.07 -43.28
N SER A 32 12.06 19.30 -43.15
CA SER A 32 12.68 20.24 -42.21
C SER A 32 12.11 20.17 -40.81
N LEU A 33 10.83 19.77 -40.66
CA LEU A 33 10.19 19.62 -39.35
C LEU A 33 10.64 18.36 -38.62
N VAL A 34 10.95 17.29 -39.36
CA VAL A 34 11.43 16.04 -38.72
C VAL A 34 12.87 16.20 -38.19
N ARG A 35 13.68 17.10 -38.84
CA ARG A 35 15.06 17.35 -38.37
C ARG A 35 15.09 18.26 -37.12
N ALA A 36 14.10 19.12 -36.93
CA ALA A 36 14.02 19.98 -35.75
C ALA A 36 13.57 19.21 -34.50
N SER A 37 12.67 18.24 -34.67
CA SER A 37 12.21 17.42 -33.55
C SER A 37 13.27 16.42 -33.05
N ALA A 38 14.18 15.99 -33.94
CA ALA A 38 15.26 15.08 -33.55
C ALA A 38 16.40 15.81 -32.80
N GLN A 39 16.51 17.13 -32.95
CA GLN A 39 17.51 17.91 -32.23
C GLN A 39 17.00 18.34 -30.83
N VAL A 40 15.71 18.53 -30.68
CA VAL A 40 15.11 18.88 -29.37
C VAL A 40 15.14 17.69 -28.43
N THR A 41 14.97 16.49 -28.94
CA THR A 41 15.05 15.26 -28.09
C THR A 41 16.49 14.95 -27.65
N LYS A 42 17.52 15.41 -28.39
CA LYS A 42 18.89 15.19 -27.95
C LYS A 42 19.37 16.18 -26.87
N ALA A 43 18.69 17.32 -26.73
CA ALA A 43 19.06 18.31 -25.72
C ALA A 43 18.60 17.96 -24.32
N PHE A 44 17.64 17.01 -24.19
CA PHE A 44 17.12 16.54 -22.91
C PHE A 44 17.63 15.15 -22.50
N ALA A 45 18.44 14.52 -23.35
CA ALA A 45 19.10 13.27 -23.00
C ALA A 45 20.48 13.61 -22.40
N GLY A 46 20.48 14.23 -21.24
CA GLY A 46 21.66 14.22 -20.37
C GLY A 46 21.93 12.76 -19.97
N PRO A 47 23.17 12.44 -19.61
CA PRO A 47 23.44 11.08 -19.16
C PRO A 47 22.46 10.72 -18.02
N VAL A 48 21.67 9.70 -18.25
CA VAL A 48 20.92 9.09 -17.16
C VAL A 48 21.97 8.57 -16.20
N GLN A 49 22.30 9.38 -15.20
CA GLN A 49 23.11 8.91 -14.10
C GLN A 49 22.36 7.72 -13.52
N GLN A 50 22.91 6.54 -13.72
CA GLN A 50 22.50 5.38 -12.92
C GLN A 50 22.76 5.77 -11.46
N GLN A 51 21.72 6.27 -10.81
CA GLN A 51 21.81 6.53 -9.39
C GLN A 51 22.16 5.22 -8.69
N ALA A 52 23.22 5.27 -7.91
CA ALA A 52 23.59 4.13 -7.09
C ALA A 52 22.36 3.70 -6.25
N ARG A 53 22.10 2.42 -6.24
CA ARG A 53 21.06 1.85 -5.39
C ARG A 53 21.37 2.23 -3.93
N GLY A 54 20.42 2.91 -3.30
CA GLY A 54 20.58 3.33 -1.90
C GLY A 54 19.65 4.47 -1.53
N VAL A 55 19.79 4.90 -0.32
CA VAL A 55 18.99 5.98 0.24
C VAL A 55 19.07 7.23 -0.64
N LYS A 56 17.92 7.75 -1.05
CA LYS A 56 17.83 9.00 -1.80
C LYS A 56 17.39 10.09 -0.85
N THR A 57 18.16 11.16 -0.79
CA THR A 57 17.76 12.33 0.00
C THR A 57 16.97 13.26 -0.92
N VAL A 58 15.73 13.53 -0.59
CA VAL A 58 14.84 14.42 -1.35
C VAL A 58 14.57 15.66 -0.52
N ASP A 59 14.63 16.83 -1.18
CA ASP A 59 14.31 18.10 -0.52
C ASP A 59 12.81 18.39 -0.65
N PHE A 60 12.14 18.44 0.46
CA PHE A 60 10.73 18.83 0.56
C PHE A 60 10.64 20.19 1.24
N ALA A 61 10.56 21.25 0.45
CA ALA A 61 10.42 22.63 0.92
C ALA A 61 11.52 23.04 1.91
N GLY A 62 12.77 22.69 1.61
CA GLY A 62 13.92 23.04 2.43
C GLY A 62 14.28 22.01 3.50
N HIS A 63 13.49 20.94 3.62
CA HIS A 63 13.78 19.84 4.56
C HIS A 63 14.24 18.62 3.78
N LYS A 64 15.44 18.15 4.11
CA LYS A 64 16.01 16.97 3.48
C LYS A 64 15.49 15.70 4.18
N GLU A 65 14.86 14.85 3.41
CA GLU A 65 14.33 13.58 3.92
C GLU A 65 14.90 12.40 3.13
N ASP A 66 15.24 11.35 3.84
CA ASP A 66 15.72 10.12 3.23
C ASP A 66 14.53 9.27 2.78
N VAL A 67 14.54 8.90 1.51
CA VAL A 67 13.47 8.15 0.87
C VAL A 67 14.04 6.81 0.40
N TYR A 68 13.31 5.74 0.68
CA TYR A 68 13.65 4.38 0.30
C TYR A 68 12.67 3.92 -0.77
N GLU A 69 13.17 3.21 -1.76
CA GLU A 69 12.38 2.82 -2.93
C GLU A 69 12.16 1.31 -2.99
N ARG A 70 11.09 0.94 -3.68
CA ARG A 70 10.79 -0.45 -3.99
C ARG A 70 11.95 -1.16 -4.68
N ALA A 71 12.73 -0.42 -5.50
CA ALA A 71 13.88 -0.98 -6.22
C ALA A 71 15.00 -1.47 -5.30
N ASP A 72 15.04 -0.99 -4.06
CA ASP A 72 16.06 -1.42 -3.07
C ASP A 72 15.79 -2.84 -2.55
N TRP A 73 14.54 -3.33 -2.74
CA TRP A 73 14.08 -4.63 -2.28
C TRP A 73 13.42 -5.42 -3.42
N PRO A 74 14.19 -5.92 -4.40
CA PRO A 74 13.61 -6.79 -5.43
C PRO A 74 13.01 -8.05 -4.81
N GLN A 75 12.09 -8.68 -5.52
CA GLN A 75 11.32 -9.82 -4.99
C GLN A 75 12.24 -10.93 -4.44
N GLU A 76 13.30 -11.26 -5.15
CA GLU A 76 14.25 -12.30 -4.71
C GLU A 76 14.86 -11.97 -3.35
N LYS A 77 15.23 -10.70 -3.14
CA LYS A 77 15.78 -10.23 -1.87
C LYS A 77 14.74 -10.33 -0.75
N LEU A 78 13.47 -9.97 -1.04
CA LEU A 78 12.37 -10.09 -0.07
C LEU A 78 12.16 -11.55 0.34
N LEU A 79 12.14 -12.46 -0.66
CA LEU A 79 11.95 -13.89 -0.40
C LEU A 79 13.09 -14.46 0.45
N ASP A 80 14.32 -14.09 0.17
CA ASP A 80 15.47 -14.54 0.97
C ASP A 80 15.43 -13.95 2.37
N TYR A 81 15.10 -12.67 2.50
CA TYR A 81 15.05 -11.97 3.79
C TYR A 81 14.02 -12.60 4.74
N PHE A 82 12.84 -12.94 4.21
CA PHE A 82 11.72 -13.48 5.00
C PHE A 82 11.57 -15.01 4.90
N LYS A 83 12.57 -15.72 4.40
CA LYS A 83 12.46 -17.17 4.14
C LYS A 83 12.12 -18.00 5.38
N ASP A 84 12.58 -17.55 6.55
CA ASP A 84 12.36 -18.23 7.83
C ASP A 84 11.20 -17.63 8.62
N ASP A 85 10.52 -16.64 8.06
CA ASP A 85 9.45 -15.92 8.75
C ASP A 85 8.07 -16.40 8.32
N THR A 86 7.16 -16.41 9.27
CA THR A 86 5.72 -16.56 9.05
C THR A 86 5.06 -15.24 9.46
N LEU A 87 4.44 -14.58 8.50
CA LEU A 87 3.75 -13.30 8.72
C LEU A 87 2.29 -13.59 9.10
N ALA A 88 1.95 -13.36 10.35
CA ALA A 88 0.60 -13.58 10.86
C ALA A 88 -0.15 -12.24 10.90
N LEU A 89 -1.10 -12.05 10.00
CA LEU A 89 -1.94 -10.87 9.96
C LEU A 89 -3.15 -11.08 10.87
N ILE A 90 -3.22 -10.31 11.93
CA ILE A 90 -4.33 -10.37 12.89
C ILE A 90 -5.34 -9.28 12.51
N GLY A 91 -6.49 -9.72 11.99
CA GLY A 91 -7.52 -8.87 11.42
C GLY A 91 -7.55 -8.92 9.90
N TYR A 92 -8.75 -8.91 9.33
CA TYR A 92 -8.94 -8.95 7.87
C TYR A 92 -9.93 -7.85 7.45
N GLY A 93 -9.69 -6.65 7.97
CA GLY A 93 -10.36 -5.42 7.52
C GLY A 93 -9.67 -4.85 6.27
N SER A 94 -9.88 -3.57 6.01
CA SER A 94 -9.33 -2.92 4.80
C SER A 94 -7.82 -3.13 4.65
N GLN A 95 -7.04 -2.85 5.70
CA GLN A 95 -5.58 -3.01 5.66
C GLN A 95 -5.18 -4.50 5.61
N GLY A 96 -5.81 -5.36 6.41
CA GLY A 96 -5.51 -6.79 6.40
C GLY A 96 -5.74 -7.42 5.02
N HIS A 97 -6.83 -7.05 4.37
CA HIS A 97 -7.14 -7.47 3.00
C HIS A 97 -6.06 -7.00 2.01
N GLY A 98 -5.80 -5.69 1.97
CA GLY A 98 -4.86 -5.12 0.99
C GLY A 98 -3.44 -5.61 1.19
N GLN A 99 -2.93 -5.51 2.41
CA GLN A 99 -1.56 -5.92 2.72
C GLN A 99 -1.39 -7.44 2.61
N GLY A 100 -2.35 -8.21 3.11
CA GLY A 100 -2.28 -9.68 3.08
C GLY A 100 -2.18 -10.23 1.67
N LEU A 101 -3.03 -9.73 0.76
CA LEU A 101 -3.00 -10.15 -0.63
C LEU A 101 -1.69 -9.75 -1.33
N ASN A 102 -1.17 -8.55 -1.04
CA ASN A 102 0.10 -8.10 -1.63
C ASN A 102 1.28 -8.95 -1.15
N LEU A 103 1.33 -9.24 0.14
CA LEU A 103 2.35 -10.12 0.72
C LEU A 103 2.30 -11.52 0.09
N ARG A 104 1.08 -12.06 -0.06
CA ARG A 104 0.87 -13.38 -0.70
C ARG A 104 1.32 -13.37 -2.16
N ASP A 105 0.97 -12.31 -2.91
CA ASP A 105 1.36 -12.20 -4.32
C ASP A 105 2.88 -12.03 -4.48
N ASN A 106 3.56 -11.47 -3.48
CA ASN A 106 5.02 -11.41 -3.44
C ASN A 106 5.67 -12.76 -3.08
N GLY A 107 4.87 -13.76 -2.72
CA GLY A 107 5.36 -15.12 -2.46
C GLY A 107 5.78 -15.37 -1.02
N LEU A 108 5.48 -14.47 -0.09
CA LEU A 108 5.86 -14.63 1.31
C LEU A 108 4.93 -15.62 2.02
N ASN A 109 5.42 -16.19 3.12
CA ASN A 109 4.66 -17.12 3.94
C ASN A 109 3.72 -16.32 4.87
N VAL A 110 2.46 -16.20 4.46
CA VAL A 110 1.46 -15.34 5.11
C VAL A 110 0.30 -16.20 5.62
N ILE A 111 -0.10 -15.95 6.87
CA ILE A 111 -1.29 -16.55 7.45
C ILE A 111 -2.20 -15.44 8.00
N ILE A 112 -3.50 -15.70 8.01
CA ILE A 112 -4.52 -14.78 8.52
C ILE A 112 -5.06 -15.32 9.84
N GLY A 113 -5.10 -14.45 10.85
CA GLY A 113 -5.69 -14.74 12.15
C GLY A 113 -6.92 -13.89 12.37
N VAL A 114 -8.09 -14.52 12.36
CA VAL A 114 -9.38 -13.85 12.60
C VAL A 114 -10.32 -14.79 13.36
N ARG A 115 -11.29 -14.21 14.04
CA ARG A 115 -12.29 -14.98 14.80
C ARG A 115 -12.99 -15.97 13.87
N LYS A 116 -12.90 -17.25 14.22
CA LYS A 116 -13.46 -18.35 13.46
C LYS A 116 -14.98 -18.13 13.24
N ASN A 117 -15.40 -18.35 12.00
CA ASN A 117 -16.78 -18.23 11.55
C ASN A 117 -17.36 -16.80 11.60
N GLY A 118 -16.54 -15.78 11.89
CA GLY A 118 -16.94 -14.39 11.81
C GLY A 118 -16.99 -13.87 10.37
N GLN A 119 -17.39 -12.61 10.19
CA GLN A 119 -17.47 -12.02 8.84
C GLN A 119 -16.08 -12.00 8.17
N SER A 120 -15.04 -11.54 8.87
CA SER A 120 -13.68 -11.50 8.33
C SER A 120 -13.16 -12.88 7.92
N TRP A 121 -13.60 -13.94 8.61
CA TRP A 121 -13.27 -15.32 8.24
C TRP A 121 -13.86 -15.67 6.87
N LYS A 122 -15.14 -15.34 6.67
CA LYS A 122 -15.83 -15.60 5.39
C LYS A 122 -15.22 -14.79 4.26
N ASP A 123 -14.91 -13.51 4.52
CA ASP A 123 -14.26 -12.62 3.53
C ASP A 123 -12.89 -13.18 3.14
N ALA A 124 -12.09 -13.63 4.10
CA ALA A 124 -10.81 -14.25 3.83
C ALA A 124 -10.96 -15.50 2.97
N GLN A 125 -11.93 -16.36 3.27
CA GLN A 125 -12.19 -17.56 2.45
C GLN A 125 -12.54 -17.19 1.00
N GLN A 126 -13.32 -16.13 0.78
CA GLN A 126 -13.66 -15.65 -0.56
C GLN A 126 -12.42 -15.21 -1.34
N ASP A 127 -11.42 -14.69 -0.64
CA ASP A 127 -10.15 -14.25 -1.23
C ASP A 127 -9.13 -15.40 -1.37
N GLY A 128 -9.56 -16.63 -1.09
CA GLY A 128 -8.75 -17.83 -1.32
C GLY A 128 -7.85 -18.22 -0.15
N TRP A 129 -8.10 -17.68 1.06
CA TRP A 129 -7.42 -18.17 2.26
C TRP A 129 -8.12 -19.45 2.74
N VAL A 130 -7.33 -20.46 3.08
CA VAL A 130 -7.84 -21.82 3.33
C VAL A 130 -7.71 -22.16 4.82
N PRO A 131 -8.84 -22.47 5.49
CA PRO A 131 -8.81 -22.88 6.89
C PRO A 131 -7.86 -24.08 7.12
N GLY A 132 -7.06 -23.98 8.17
CA GLY A 132 -6.07 -25.01 8.51
C GLY A 132 -4.78 -24.99 7.71
N LYS A 133 -4.72 -24.17 6.65
CA LYS A 133 -3.52 -24.00 5.82
C LYS A 133 -2.91 -22.62 6.03
N ASN A 134 -3.67 -21.56 5.74
CA ASN A 134 -3.23 -20.18 5.89
C ASN A 134 -4.31 -19.26 6.45
N LEU A 135 -5.36 -19.85 7.04
CA LEU A 135 -6.44 -19.14 7.73
C LEU A 135 -6.69 -19.84 9.07
N PHE A 136 -6.51 -19.13 10.15
CA PHE A 136 -6.55 -19.68 11.51
C PHE A 136 -7.32 -18.76 12.43
N ASP A 137 -7.66 -19.26 13.62
CA ASP A 137 -8.14 -18.41 14.70
C ASP A 137 -6.97 -17.53 15.19
N VAL A 138 -7.29 -16.43 15.86
CA VAL A 138 -6.30 -15.41 16.27
C VAL A 138 -5.15 -16.05 17.08
N ASP A 139 -5.47 -16.83 18.10
CA ASP A 139 -4.46 -17.41 18.99
C ASP A 139 -3.54 -18.38 18.23
N GLU A 140 -4.10 -19.19 17.36
CA GLU A 140 -3.32 -20.13 16.55
C GLU A 140 -2.40 -19.38 15.57
N ALA A 141 -2.92 -18.31 14.95
CA ALA A 141 -2.11 -17.50 14.02
C ALA A 141 -0.94 -16.84 14.74
N ILE A 142 -1.16 -16.28 15.93
CA ILE A 142 -0.09 -15.67 16.74
C ILE A 142 0.94 -16.72 17.13
N GLY A 143 0.50 -17.91 17.54
CA GLY A 143 1.41 -19.00 17.91
C GLY A 143 2.32 -19.41 16.76
N ARG A 144 1.80 -19.45 15.54
CA ARG A 144 2.52 -19.84 14.32
C ARG A 144 3.41 -18.72 13.76
N GLY A 145 3.03 -17.46 13.96
CA GLY A 145 3.71 -16.31 13.37
C GLY A 145 5.02 -15.95 14.05
N THR A 146 5.98 -15.48 13.27
CA THR A 146 7.19 -14.84 13.76
C THR A 146 7.07 -13.32 13.72
N ILE A 147 6.33 -12.81 12.74
CA ILE A 147 5.99 -11.38 12.62
C ILE A 147 4.49 -11.27 12.78
N ILE A 148 4.05 -10.62 13.86
CA ILE A 148 2.62 -10.48 14.19
C ILE A 148 2.19 -9.09 13.73
N MET A 149 1.39 -9.04 12.66
CA MET A 149 0.90 -7.80 12.06
C MET A 149 -0.48 -7.50 12.64
N ASN A 150 -0.53 -6.62 13.65
CA ASN A 150 -1.77 -6.26 14.34
C ASN A 150 -2.52 -5.22 13.51
N LEU A 151 -3.45 -5.70 12.69
CA LEU A 151 -4.24 -4.89 11.75
C LEU A 151 -5.70 -4.79 12.16
N LEU A 152 -5.98 -5.03 13.44
CA LEU A 152 -7.30 -4.79 14.05
C LEU A 152 -7.54 -3.28 14.17
N SER A 153 -8.81 -2.89 14.26
CA SER A 153 -9.15 -1.50 14.61
C SER A 153 -8.66 -1.18 16.02
N ASP A 154 -8.45 0.10 16.33
CA ASP A 154 -7.92 0.52 17.63
C ASP A 154 -8.77 0.01 18.79
N ALA A 155 -10.10 0.05 18.64
CA ALA A 155 -11.01 -0.48 19.66
C ALA A 155 -10.80 -1.99 19.86
N ALA A 156 -10.70 -2.74 18.76
CA ALA A 156 -10.47 -4.18 18.83
C ALA A 156 -9.09 -4.51 19.38
N GLN A 157 -8.06 -3.69 19.05
CA GLN A 157 -6.73 -3.85 19.63
C GLN A 157 -6.78 -3.74 21.16
N SER A 158 -7.44 -2.70 21.66
CA SER A 158 -7.58 -2.48 23.11
C SER A 158 -8.32 -3.64 23.79
N GLU A 159 -9.42 -4.08 23.18
CA GLU A 159 -10.25 -5.15 23.71
C GLU A 159 -9.52 -6.50 23.75
N THR A 160 -8.77 -6.83 22.69
CA THR A 160 -8.14 -8.14 22.57
C THR A 160 -6.73 -8.18 23.16
N TRP A 161 -6.15 -7.03 23.50
CA TRP A 161 -4.76 -6.94 23.94
C TRP A 161 -4.41 -7.84 25.11
N PRO A 162 -5.26 -7.98 26.16
CA PRO A 162 -4.95 -8.88 27.27
C PRO A 162 -4.75 -10.34 26.84
N ALA A 163 -5.42 -10.77 25.77
CA ALA A 163 -5.26 -12.14 25.23
C ALA A 163 -4.04 -12.24 24.30
N ILE A 164 -3.75 -11.19 23.55
CA ILE A 164 -2.65 -11.17 22.55
C ILE A 164 -1.28 -11.04 23.24
N LYS A 165 -1.15 -10.11 24.19
CA LYS A 165 0.12 -9.74 24.80
C LYS A 165 0.92 -10.94 25.35
N PRO A 166 0.33 -11.88 26.13
CA PRO A 166 1.11 -13.01 26.67
C PRO A 166 1.71 -13.93 25.60
N GLN A 167 1.17 -13.89 24.39
CA GLN A 167 1.61 -14.73 23.28
C GLN A 167 2.76 -14.07 22.47
N LEU A 168 3.05 -12.79 22.72
CA LEU A 168 4.11 -12.04 22.04
C LEU A 168 5.43 -12.29 22.77
N VAL A 169 5.96 -13.50 22.58
CA VAL A 169 7.17 -13.96 23.25
C VAL A 169 8.43 -13.48 22.53
N LYS A 170 9.55 -13.51 23.24
CA LYS A 170 10.87 -13.14 22.71
C LYS A 170 11.14 -13.86 21.38
N GLY A 171 11.67 -13.12 20.42
CA GLY A 171 11.96 -13.62 19.07
C GLY A 171 10.90 -13.26 18.05
N LYS A 172 9.71 -12.85 18.49
CA LYS A 172 8.68 -12.34 17.59
C LYS A 172 8.90 -10.84 17.32
N THR A 173 8.30 -10.36 16.24
CA THR A 173 8.22 -8.94 15.91
C THR A 173 6.76 -8.53 15.89
N LEU A 174 6.45 -7.40 16.50
CA LEU A 174 5.10 -6.82 16.48
C LEU A 174 5.06 -5.65 15.49
N TYR A 175 4.07 -5.68 14.61
CA TYR A 175 3.92 -4.71 13.52
C TYR A 175 2.56 -4.02 13.63
N PHE A 176 2.58 -2.72 13.44
CA PHE A 176 1.36 -1.89 13.35
C PHE A 176 1.31 -1.16 12.00
N SER A 177 0.11 -0.83 11.54
CA SER A 177 -0.09 0.06 10.39
C SER A 177 -0.59 1.44 10.78
N HIS A 178 -0.79 1.66 12.06
CA HIS A 178 -1.13 2.96 12.66
C HIS A 178 -0.61 2.97 14.08
N GLY A 179 0.00 4.08 14.48
CA GLY A 179 0.70 4.15 15.76
C GLY A 179 -0.17 4.49 16.97
N PHE A 180 -1.47 4.64 16.80
CA PHE A 180 -2.37 5.15 17.85
C PHE A 180 -2.30 4.31 19.12
N SER A 181 -2.50 3.00 18.99
CA SER A 181 -2.65 2.12 20.16
C SER A 181 -1.43 2.14 21.09
N PRO A 182 -0.18 1.93 20.62
CA PRO A 182 0.96 1.95 21.55
C PRO A 182 1.36 3.37 22.01
N VAL A 183 1.08 4.41 21.22
CA VAL A 183 1.37 5.80 21.62
C VAL A 183 0.46 6.22 22.78
N PHE A 184 -0.83 5.92 22.69
CA PHE A 184 -1.82 6.25 23.71
C PHE A 184 -2.08 5.07 24.65
N LYS A 185 -1.01 4.42 25.10
CA LYS A 185 -1.10 3.19 25.93
C LYS A 185 -1.87 3.36 27.23
N LYS A 186 -1.95 4.59 27.78
CA LYS A 186 -2.71 4.86 28.99
C LYS A 186 -4.21 4.67 28.76
N GLU A 187 -4.68 5.07 27.59
CA GLU A 187 -6.09 5.02 27.18
C GLU A 187 -6.43 3.66 26.57
N THR A 188 -5.59 3.16 25.68
CA THR A 188 -5.83 1.94 24.92
C THR A 188 -5.47 0.68 25.69
N LYS A 189 -4.60 0.80 26.71
CA LYS A 189 -4.02 -0.32 27.47
C LYS A 189 -3.12 -1.22 26.64
N VAL A 190 -2.71 -0.77 25.43
CA VAL A 190 -1.79 -1.50 24.55
C VAL A 190 -0.36 -1.17 24.95
N ASP A 191 0.14 -1.88 25.95
CA ASP A 191 1.51 -1.77 26.46
C ASP A 191 2.36 -2.90 25.88
N VAL A 192 3.23 -2.57 24.92
CA VAL A 192 4.00 -3.58 24.17
C VAL A 192 5.07 -4.26 25.07
N PRO A 193 5.35 -5.55 24.85
CA PRO A 193 6.45 -6.23 25.56
C PRO A 193 7.80 -5.56 25.28
N THR A 194 8.70 -5.60 26.25
CA THR A 194 10.01 -4.90 26.16
C THR A 194 11.10 -5.73 25.49
N ASP A 195 10.83 -6.98 25.17
CA ASP A 195 11.83 -7.95 24.68
C ASP A 195 11.62 -8.39 23.23
N ILE A 196 10.81 -7.61 22.47
CA ILE A 196 10.54 -7.86 21.05
C ILE A 196 10.75 -6.59 20.23
N ASP A 197 10.98 -6.73 18.94
CA ASP A 197 10.96 -5.59 18.01
C ASP A 197 9.52 -5.11 17.82
N VAL A 198 9.36 -3.79 17.79
CA VAL A 198 8.05 -3.17 17.51
C VAL A 198 8.23 -2.13 16.41
N ILE A 199 7.54 -2.34 15.29
CA ILE A 199 7.70 -1.55 14.08
C ILE A 199 6.34 -1.10 13.55
N LEU A 200 6.39 -0.11 12.66
CA LEU A 200 5.21 0.44 12.01
C LEU A 200 5.51 0.64 10.52
N VAL A 201 4.54 0.28 9.67
CA VAL A 201 4.48 0.76 8.29
C VAL A 201 3.06 1.25 8.05
N ALA A 202 2.93 2.54 7.79
CA ALA A 202 1.64 3.21 7.60
C ALA A 202 1.47 3.64 6.14
N PRO A 203 0.76 2.83 5.32
CA PRO A 203 0.42 3.25 3.96
C PRO A 203 -0.50 4.48 3.99
N LYS A 204 -0.22 5.45 3.14
CA LYS A 204 -1.02 6.69 3.07
C LYS A 204 -2.22 6.49 2.14
N GLY A 205 -3.14 5.63 2.56
CA GLY A 205 -4.38 5.33 1.87
C GLY A 205 -5.05 4.06 2.38
N SER A 206 -6.27 3.85 1.93
CA SER A 206 -7.06 2.67 2.33
C SER A 206 -6.42 1.38 1.81
N GLY A 207 -6.74 0.27 2.44
CA GLY A 207 -6.26 -1.04 1.99
C GLY A 207 -6.66 -1.36 0.56
N ARG A 208 -7.81 -0.87 0.09
CA ARG A 208 -8.21 -1.02 -1.31
C ARG A 208 -7.24 -0.28 -2.23
N THR A 209 -6.82 0.94 -1.85
CA THR A 209 -5.83 1.71 -2.61
C THR A 209 -4.46 1.02 -2.59
N VAL A 210 -4.05 0.50 -1.43
CA VAL A 210 -2.82 -0.29 -1.30
C VAL A 210 -2.83 -1.44 -2.33
N ARG A 211 -3.96 -2.16 -2.40
CA ARG A 211 -4.12 -3.31 -3.30
C ARG A 211 -4.15 -2.91 -4.77
N SER A 212 -4.93 -1.88 -5.13
CA SER A 212 -5.08 -1.48 -6.54
C SER A 212 -3.76 -0.94 -7.11
N LEU A 213 -3.07 -0.07 -6.37
CA LEU A 213 -1.77 0.47 -6.82
C LEU A 213 -0.71 -0.63 -6.97
N PHE A 214 -0.73 -1.63 -6.10
CA PHE A 214 0.17 -2.78 -6.21
C PHE A 214 -0.09 -3.54 -7.52
N ARG A 215 -1.36 -3.82 -7.81
CA ARG A 215 -1.75 -4.55 -9.02
C ARG A 215 -1.44 -3.78 -10.30
N GLU A 216 -1.43 -2.46 -10.23
CA GLU A 216 -1.05 -1.59 -11.36
C GLU A 216 0.47 -1.51 -11.56
N GLY A 217 1.26 -2.17 -10.72
CA GLY A 217 2.73 -2.10 -10.77
C GLY A 217 3.30 -0.82 -10.18
N ARG A 218 2.44 0.05 -9.66
CA ARG A 218 2.83 1.26 -8.93
C ARG A 218 3.01 0.89 -7.46
N GLY A 219 3.00 1.83 -6.58
CA GLY A 219 3.03 1.55 -5.16
C GLY A 219 2.49 2.75 -4.40
N ILE A 220 1.91 2.50 -3.25
CA ILE A 220 1.46 3.57 -2.38
C ILE A 220 2.66 4.15 -1.62
N ASN A 221 2.62 5.43 -1.30
CA ASN A 221 3.61 6.02 -0.40
C ASN A 221 3.28 5.59 1.03
N SER A 222 4.30 5.25 1.79
CA SER A 222 4.13 4.81 3.18
C SER A 222 5.19 5.44 4.06
N SER A 223 4.84 5.68 5.30
CA SER A 223 5.83 5.99 6.33
C SER A 223 6.16 4.72 7.10
N PHE A 224 7.38 4.65 7.63
CA PHE A 224 7.77 3.56 8.52
C PHE A 224 8.42 4.14 9.77
N ALA A 225 8.34 3.40 10.86
CA ALA A 225 8.91 3.82 12.14
C ALA A 225 9.31 2.61 12.97
N VAL A 226 10.27 2.83 13.86
CA VAL A 226 10.68 1.83 14.84
C VAL A 226 10.30 2.38 16.22
N PHE A 227 9.46 1.64 16.95
CA PHE A 227 9.11 1.95 18.33
C PHE A 227 10.14 1.36 19.28
N GLN A 228 10.59 0.12 18.99
CA GLN A 228 11.50 -0.62 19.82
C GLN A 228 12.34 -1.56 18.95
N ASP A 229 13.65 -1.53 19.15
CA ASP A 229 14.59 -2.36 18.41
C ASP A 229 15.45 -3.16 19.40
N VAL A 230 15.12 -4.42 19.56
CA VAL A 230 15.81 -5.34 20.47
C VAL A 230 16.89 -6.13 19.71
N THR A 231 16.65 -6.38 18.41
CA THR A 231 17.53 -7.20 17.58
C THR A 231 18.62 -6.41 16.86
N GLY A 232 18.48 -5.09 16.76
CA GLY A 232 19.31 -4.24 15.90
C GLY A 232 18.95 -4.30 14.43
N LYS A 233 17.81 -4.95 14.09
CA LYS A 233 17.37 -5.15 12.71
C LYS A 233 15.95 -4.61 12.46
N ALA A 234 15.33 -3.99 13.45
CA ALA A 234 13.95 -3.55 13.34
C ALA A 234 13.76 -2.55 12.19
N ARG A 235 14.70 -1.63 12.01
CA ARG A 235 14.64 -0.62 10.93
C ARG A 235 14.66 -1.27 9.55
N GLU A 236 15.58 -2.18 9.30
CA GLU A 236 15.68 -2.93 8.05
C GLU A 236 14.40 -3.76 7.80
N LYS A 237 13.92 -4.41 8.84
CA LYS A 237 12.69 -5.22 8.78
C LYS A 237 11.48 -4.36 8.41
N ALA A 238 11.37 -3.16 8.99
CA ALA A 238 10.28 -2.24 8.66
C ALA A 238 10.34 -1.80 7.19
N GLN A 239 11.54 -1.51 6.67
CA GLN A 239 11.72 -1.15 5.25
C GLN A 239 11.34 -2.32 4.33
N ALA A 240 11.83 -3.52 4.63
CA ALA A 240 11.52 -4.71 3.85
C ALA A 240 10.02 -5.00 3.83
N LEU A 241 9.35 -4.92 4.99
CA LEU A 241 7.90 -5.09 5.08
C LEU A 241 7.15 -3.99 4.34
N GLY A 242 7.63 -2.75 4.41
CA GLY A 242 7.03 -1.64 3.68
C GLY A 242 6.97 -1.91 2.18
N VAL A 243 8.07 -2.39 1.62
CA VAL A 243 8.10 -2.78 0.20
C VAL A 243 7.21 -4.00 -0.05
N ALA A 244 7.29 -5.00 0.82
CA ALA A 244 6.55 -6.26 0.66
C ALA A 244 5.04 -6.06 0.66
N ILE A 245 4.51 -5.11 1.45
CA ILE A 245 3.07 -4.80 1.46
C ILE A 245 2.64 -3.96 0.26
N GLY A 246 3.59 -3.50 -0.56
CA GLY A 246 3.29 -2.82 -1.81
C GLY A 246 3.61 -1.32 -1.84
N SER A 247 4.49 -0.84 -0.98
CA SER A 247 4.89 0.58 -1.01
C SER A 247 5.82 0.86 -2.18
N GLY A 248 5.61 1.98 -2.85
CA GLY A 248 6.50 2.49 -3.88
C GLY A 248 7.65 3.27 -3.28
N TYR A 249 7.32 4.14 -2.34
CA TYR A 249 8.28 4.96 -1.60
C TYR A 249 8.01 4.85 -0.10
N LEU A 250 9.08 4.83 0.66
CA LEU A 250 9.06 4.77 2.12
C LEU A 250 9.85 5.94 2.68
N TYR A 251 9.33 6.60 3.70
CA TYR A 251 10.06 7.62 4.44
C TYR A 251 9.96 7.32 5.94
N GLU A 252 11.03 7.65 6.64
CA GLU A 252 11.13 7.36 8.06
C GLU A 252 10.41 8.42 8.89
N THR A 253 9.75 7.98 9.95
CA THR A 253 9.03 8.84 10.89
C THR A 253 9.16 8.24 12.30
N THR A 254 8.39 8.79 13.26
CA THR A 254 8.22 8.16 14.57
C THR A 254 6.74 7.79 14.75
N PHE A 255 6.46 6.92 15.70
CA PHE A 255 5.07 6.54 16.01
C PHE A 255 4.23 7.76 16.36
N GLU A 256 4.78 8.68 17.15
CA GLU A 256 4.07 9.91 17.57
C GLU A 256 3.77 10.83 16.39
N LYS A 257 4.77 11.07 15.54
CA LYS A 257 4.58 11.93 14.35
C LYS A 257 3.60 11.31 13.38
N GLU A 258 3.67 9.99 13.20
CA GLU A 258 2.73 9.27 12.33
C GLU A 258 1.28 9.46 12.80
N VAL A 259 1.05 9.23 14.09
CA VAL A 259 -0.31 9.38 14.67
C VAL A 259 -0.84 10.79 14.49
N ILE A 260 -0.01 11.80 14.82
CA ILE A 260 -0.42 13.22 14.69
C ILE A 260 -0.73 13.52 13.22
N SER A 261 0.16 13.13 12.31
CA SER A 261 0.01 13.36 10.87
C SER A 261 -1.24 12.65 10.31
N ASP A 262 -1.48 11.42 10.72
CA ASP A 262 -2.60 10.63 10.25
C ASP A 262 -3.93 11.17 10.76
N LEU A 263 -4.01 11.46 12.06
CA LEU A 263 -5.22 12.05 12.66
C LEU A 263 -5.52 13.42 12.07
N TYR A 264 -4.49 14.24 11.85
CA TYR A 264 -4.68 15.54 11.21
C TYR A 264 -5.16 15.38 9.77
N GLY A 265 -4.54 14.48 9.03
CA GLY A 265 -4.93 14.20 7.63
C GLY A 265 -6.35 13.66 7.54
N GLU A 266 -6.70 12.69 8.35
CA GLU A 266 -8.04 12.10 8.35
C GLU A 266 -9.10 13.08 8.86
N ARG A 267 -8.88 13.64 10.05
CA ARG A 267 -9.88 14.47 10.73
C ARG A 267 -9.91 15.89 10.18
N GLY A 268 -8.75 16.48 9.93
CA GLY A 268 -8.64 17.84 9.42
C GLY A 268 -8.91 17.95 7.91
N CYS A 269 -8.30 17.09 7.14
CA CYS A 269 -8.34 17.20 5.66
C CYS A 269 -9.41 16.33 5.02
N LEU A 270 -9.46 15.04 5.36
CA LEU A 270 -10.40 14.13 4.68
C LEU A 270 -11.82 14.22 5.27
N MET A 271 -11.97 14.05 6.53
CA MET A 271 -13.29 14.05 7.19
C MET A 271 -13.74 15.47 7.55
N GLY A 272 -12.85 16.27 8.04
CA GLY A 272 -13.09 17.68 8.35
C GLY A 272 -13.15 18.55 7.11
N GLY A 273 -12.33 18.25 6.17
CA GLY A 273 -12.22 18.97 4.90
C GLY A 273 -13.51 18.96 4.05
N UNK A 274 -14.03 18.05 4.22
CA UNK A 274 -15.23 17.96 3.52
C UNK A 274 -16.27 18.85 4.02
N UNK A 275 -16.21 18.79 5.09
CA UNK A 275 -17.03 19.72 5.75
C UNK A 275 -16.31 20.97 6.00
N UNK A 276 -15.33 20.64 6.30
CA UNK A 276 -14.52 21.69 6.52
C UNK A 276 -13.99 22.23 5.28
N UNK A 277 -13.90 21.51 4.63
CA UNK A 277 -13.44 21.94 3.48
C UNK A 277 -14.32 22.86 2.95
N UNK A 278 -15.16 22.39 3.21
CA UNK A 278 -16.06 23.33 3.03
C UNK A 278 -15.95 24.37 4.04
N UNK A 279 -15.80 23.85 4.95
CA UNK A 279 -15.70 24.76 5.98
C UNK A 279 -14.32 25.24 6.15
N UNK A 280 -13.75 24.46 6.04
CA UNK A 280 -12.43 24.75 6.15
C UNK A 280 -11.93 25.36 4.96
N UNK A 281 -12.39 24.87 4.27
CA UNK A 281 -12.13 25.42 3.12
C UNK A 281 -12.75 26.66 3.06
N UNK A 282 -13.48 26.41 3.63
CA UNK A 282 -14.18 27.54 3.83
C UNK A 282 -13.65 28.33 4.91
N UNK A 283 -13.17 27.63 5.44
CA UNK A 283 -12.61 28.24 6.51
C UNK A 283 -11.26 28.53 6.33
N UNK A 284 -11.10 28.09 5.44
CA UNK A 284 -9.86 28.28 5.12
C UNK A 284 -9.70 29.37 4.66
#